data_dcf8c5d27a0e6010eb943ee763140863
#
_entry.id   dcf8c5d27a0e6010eb943ee763140863
#
_cell.length_a   1.000
_cell.length_b   1.000
_cell.length_c   1.000
_cell.angle_alpha   90.00
_cell.angle_beta   90.00
_cell.angle_gamma   90.00
#
_symmetry.space_group_name_H-M   'P 1'
#
loop_
_entity.id
_entity.type
_entity.pdbx_description
1 polymer ?
#
loop_
_entity_poly.entity_id
_entity_poly.type
_entity_poly.pdbx_seq_one_letter_code
_entity_poly.pdbx_strand_id
1 'polypeptide(L)'
;MNRIYSLRYSAVARGFIAVSEFARKCVHKSVRRLRFPVLLLTPVLFSAGSLAGTVNNELGYQLFRDFAENKGMFRPGATNIAIYNKQGGLVGTLDKAAMPDFSAVDSEIGVATLINPQYIASVKHNGGYTNVSFGDGENRYNIVDRNNAPSLDFHAPRLDKLVTEVAPTAVTAQGAVADAYLDKERYPVFYRLGSGT
;
A
#
# COMPACT_ATOMS: atom_id res chain seq x y z
N MET A 1 -13.28 5.38 11.85
CA MET A 1 -12.49 6.62 12.00
C MET A 1 -11.18 6.41 11.24
N ASN A 2 -11.10 6.92 10.00
CA ASN A 2 -9.94 6.71 9.12
C ASN A 2 -8.74 7.48 9.67
N ARG A 3 -7.64 6.78 9.95
CA ARG A 3 -6.37 7.40 10.33
C ARG A 3 -5.58 7.68 9.05
N ILE A 4 -5.41 8.94 8.73
CA ILE A 4 -4.67 9.41 7.56
C ILE A 4 -3.19 9.50 7.94
N TYR A 5 -2.32 8.92 7.11
CA TYR A 5 -0.87 9.01 7.24
C TYR A 5 -0.31 9.78 6.04
N SER A 6 0.63 10.69 6.27
CA SER A 6 1.36 11.36 5.21
C SER A 6 2.78 10.78 5.07
N LEU A 7 3.25 10.64 3.83
CA LEU A 7 4.63 10.26 3.55
C LEU A 7 5.52 11.52 3.65
N ARG A 8 6.57 11.45 4.49
CA ARG A 8 7.57 12.51 4.58
C ARG A 8 8.96 11.95 4.33
N TYR A 9 9.75 12.68 3.56
CA TYR A 9 11.16 12.34 3.39
C TYR A 9 11.91 12.58 4.70
N SER A 10 12.60 11.55 5.19
CA SER A 10 13.48 11.64 6.35
C SER A 10 14.93 11.64 5.88
N ALA A 11 15.65 12.72 6.16
CA ALA A 11 17.08 12.80 5.87
C ALA A 11 17.91 11.81 6.70
N VAL A 12 17.41 11.42 7.87
CA VAL A 12 18.06 10.43 8.75
C VAL A 12 17.89 9.02 8.22
N ALA A 13 16.66 8.68 7.79
CA ALA A 13 16.36 7.38 7.20
C ALA A 13 16.69 7.31 5.69
N ARG A 14 17.11 8.43 5.07
CA ARG A 14 17.35 8.58 3.62
C ARG A 14 16.24 8.02 2.75
N GLY A 15 14.97 8.14 3.22
CA GLY A 15 13.81 7.61 2.52
C GLY A 15 12.50 8.24 2.99
N PHE A 16 11.40 7.83 2.34
CA PHE A 16 10.06 8.27 2.75
C PHE A 16 9.57 7.42 3.91
N ILE A 17 9.08 8.07 4.96
CA ILE A 17 8.45 7.44 6.13
C ILE A 17 6.99 7.88 6.21
N ALA A 18 6.11 6.95 6.61
CA ALA A 18 4.72 7.26 6.89
C ALA A 18 4.61 7.89 8.30
N VAL A 19 4.07 9.10 8.38
CA VAL A 19 3.89 9.84 9.63
C VAL A 19 2.40 10.03 9.86
N SER A 20 1.94 9.73 11.09
CA SER A 20 0.57 10.03 11.49
C SER A 20 0.34 11.54 11.53
N GLU A 21 -0.80 12.01 11.05
CA GLU A 21 -1.17 13.45 11.09
C GLU A 21 -1.26 14.02 12.53
N PHE A 22 -1.33 13.15 13.54
CA PHE A 22 -1.34 13.56 14.94
C PHE A 22 0.05 13.80 15.55
N ALA A 23 1.14 13.63 14.79
CA ALA A 23 2.47 13.98 15.26
C ALA A 23 2.60 15.50 15.40
N ARG A 24 2.40 16.03 16.62
CA ARG A 24 2.54 17.45 16.92
C ARG A 24 4.01 17.88 16.74
N LYS A 25 4.23 18.92 15.96
CA LYS A 25 5.52 19.63 15.93
C LYS A 25 5.81 20.17 17.32
N CYS A 26 6.86 19.66 17.98
CA CYS A 26 7.46 20.36 19.11
C CYS A 26 8.17 21.61 18.57
N VAL A 27 7.56 22.77 18.78
CA VAL A 27 8.18 24.06 18.45
C VAL A 27 8.92 24.54 19.68
N HIS A 28 10.25 24.45 19.68
CA HIS A 28 11.06 25.21 20.63
C HIS A 28 10.90 26.72 20.32
N LYS A 29 10.24 27.41 21.23
CA LYS A 29 10.19 28.88 21.20
C LYS A 29 11.52 29.43 21.73
N SER A 30 12.37 29.93 20.86
CA SER A 30 13.37 30.91 21.26
C SER A 30 12.80 32.31 21.00
N VAL A 31 12.60 33.05 22.08
CA VAL A 31 12.11 34.44 22.04
C VAL A 31 13.28 35.35 21.74
N ARG A 32 13.37 35.93 20.56
CA ARG A 32 14.12 37.17 20.31
C ARG A 32 13.16 38.20 19.76
N ARG A 33 12.92 39.27 20.55
CA ARG A 33 12.16 40.45 20.15
C ARG A 33 12.98 41.23 19.13
N LEU A 34 12.52 41.32 17.89
CA LEU A 34 12.91 42.37 16.96
C LEU A 34 11.65 43.15 16.57
N ARG A 35 11.70 44.48 16.85
CA ARG A 35 10.67 45.43 16.40
C ARG A 35 10.99 45.82 14.96
N PHE A 36 10.08 45.53 14.01
CA PHE A 36 10.08 46.12 12.67
C PHE A 36 8.64 46.44 12.25
N PRO A 37 8.44 47.47 11.42
CA PRO A 37 7.13 48.07 11.16
C PRO A 37 6.26 47.11 10.33
N VAL A 38 4.96 47.26 10.60
CA VAL A 38 3.88 46.48 9.96
C VAL A 38 3.77 46.87 8.48
N LEU A 39 4.24 45.98 7.61
CA LEU A 39 3.84 45.95 6.21
C LEU A 39 2.75 44.90 6.09
N LEU A 40 1.52 45.34 5.81
CA LEU A 40 0.38 44.45 5.56
C LEU A 40 0.63 43.67 4.26
N LEU A 41 1.31 42.52 4.35
CA LEU A 41 1.30 41.48 3.34
C LEU A 41 0.15 40.53 3.68
N THR A 42 -0.93 40.63 2.91
CA THR A 42 -1.99 39.60 2.91
C THR A 42 -1.35 38.25 2.63
N PRO A 43 -1.43 37.27 3.56
CA PRO A 43 -1.00 35.90 3.23
C PRO A 43 -2.00 35.33 2.22
N VAL A 44 -1.56 35.17 0.98
CA VAL A 44 -2.23 34.27 0.06
C VAL A 44 -2.08 32.88 0.68
N LEU A 45 -3.16 32.41 1.31
CA LEU A 45 -3.26 31.03 1.78
C LEU A 45 -3.26 30.13 0.56
N PHE A 46 -2.06 29.71 0.14
CA PHE A 46 -1.96 28.47 -0.61
C PHE A 46 -2.39 27.35 0.34
N SER A 47 -3.64 26.94 0.24
CA SER A 47 -4.08 25.66 0.74
C SER A 47 -3.28 24.61 -0.02
N ALA A 48 -2.16 24.16 0.56
CA ALA A 48 -1.54 22.93 0.13
C ALA A 48 -2.59 21.84 0.37
N GLY A 49 -3.31 21.47 -0.69
CA GLY A 49 -4.22 20.33 -0.66
C GLY A 49 -3.47 19.16 -0.06
N SER A 50 -4.04 18.52 0.95
CA SER A 50 -3.47 17.32 1.54
C SER A 50 -3.47 16.24 0.45
N LEU A 51 -2.30 15.95 -0.10
CA LEU A 51 -2.10 14.87 -1.06
C LEU A 51 -2.05 13.54 -0.28
N ALA A 52 -3.18 13.11 0.24
CA ALA A 52 -3.34 11.77 0.76
C ALA A 52 -3.56 10.83 -0.42
N GLY A 53 -2.55 10.02 -0.74
CA GLY A 53 -2.65 8.99 -1.76
C GLY A 53 -2.89 9.53 -3.17
N THR A 54 -1.94 10.30 -3.72
CA THR A 54 -2.02 10.73 -5.13
C THR A 54 -1.70 9.57 -6.05
N VAL A 55 -2.68 9.15 -6.82
CA VAL A 55 -2.45 8.43 -8.08
C VAL A 55 -2.17 9.46 -9.18
N ASN A 56 -1.38 9.06 -10.18
CA ASN A 56 -1.19 9.90 -11.37
C ASN A 56 -2.55 10.11 -12.05
N ASN A 57 -3.05 11.35 -12.04
CA ASN A 57 -4.36 11.70 -12.60
C ASN A 57 -4.41 11.63 -14.12
N GLU A 58 -3.27 11.53 -14.79
CA GLU A 58 -3.19 11.30 -16.24
C GLU A 58 -3.59 9.88 -16.62
N LEU A 59 -3.45 8.93 -15.69
CA LEU A 59 -3.85 7.54 -15.87
C LEU A 59 -5.32 7.33 -15.55
N GLY A 60 -5.97 6.42 -16.28
CA GLY A 60 -7.35 6.04 -15.98
C GLY A 60 -7.45 5.25 -14.70
N TYR A 61 -8.50 5.48 -13.90
CA TYR A 61 -8.74 4.72 -12.66
C TYR A 61 -8.82 3.20 -12.92
N GLN A 62 -9.44 2.79 -14.02
CA GLN A 62 -9.58 1.38 -14.39
C GLN A 62 -8.23 0.68 -14.57
N LEU A 63 -7.19 1.41 -15.02
CA LEU A 63 -5.84 0.85 -15.15
C LEU A 63 -5.30 0.33 -13.82
N PHE A 64 -5.53 1.05 -12.73
CA PHE A 64 -5.10 0.64 -11.38
C PHE A 64 -5.89 -0.57 -10.87
N ARG A 65 -7.19 -0.63 -11.20
CA ARG A 65 -8.04 -1.78 -10.88
C ARG A 65 -7.58 -3.02 -11.64
N ASP A 66 -7.40 -2.91 -12.94
CA ASP A 66 -6.93 -4.01 -13.79
C ASP A 66 -5.56 -4.53 -13.36
N PHE A 67 -4.66 -3.61 -12.95
CA PHE A 67 -3.37 -3.99 -12.39
C PHE A 67 -3.52 -4.81 -11.10
N ALA A 68 -4.30 -4.32 -10.14
CA ALA A 68 -4.48 -4.96 -8.85
C ALA A 68 -5.22 -6.31 -8.93
N GLU A 69 -6.10 -6.44 -9.92
CA GLU A 69 -6.94 -7.62 -10.16
C GLU A 69 -6.34 -8.58 -11.22
N ASN A 70 -5.10 -8.32 -11.69
CA ASN A 70 -4.45 -9.09 -12.75
C ASN A 70 -5.29 -9.24 -14.05
N LYS A 71 -6.05 -8.20 -14.40
CA LYS A 71 -6.94 -8.21 -15.56
C LYS A 71 -6.28 -7.69 -16.84
N GLY A 72 -6.77 -8.13 -17.97
CA GLY A 72 -6.34 -7.64 -19.28
C GLY A 72 -4.85 -7.81 -19.54
N MET A 73 -4.16 -6.69 -19.79
CA MET A 73 -2.71 -6.67 -20.04
C MET A 73 -1.87 -7.04 -18.80
N PHE A 74 -2.44 -6.97 -17.60
CA PHE A 74 -1.77 -7.27 -16.33
C PHE A 74 -1.94 -8.71 -15.85
N ARG A 75 -2.27 -9.65 -16.74
CA ARG A 75 -2.37 -11.06 -16.39
C ARG A 75 -1.03 -11.56 -15.79
N PRO A 76 -1.05 -12.52 -14.84
CA PRO A 76 0.16 -13.09 -14.28
C PRO A 76 1.15 -13.56 -15.36
N GLY A 77 2.43 -13.26 -15.18
CA GLY A 77 3.49 -13.60 -16.13
C GLY A 77 3.62 -12.65 -17.33
N ALA A 78 2.75 -11.67 -17.50
CA ALA A 78 2.88 -10.67 -18.58
C ALA A 78 4.15 -9.84 -18.40
N THR A 79 4.83 -9.52 -19.51
CA THR A 79 6.04 -8.71 -19.57
C THR A 79 5.89 -7.59 -20.59
N ASN A 80 6.74 -6.57 -20.49
CA ASN A 80 6.76 -5.44 -21.44
C ASN A 80 5.39 -4.76 -21.63
N ILE A 81 4.70 -4.50 -20.51
CA ILE A 81 3.35 -3.94 -20.52
C ILE A 81 3.43 -2.44 -20.76
N ALA A 82 2.99 -1.97 -21.93
CA ALA A 82 2.94 -0.56 -22.26
C ALA A 82 1.79 0.14 -21.51
N ILE A 83 2.08 1.24 -20.84
CA ILE A 83 1.13 2.03 -20.08
C ILE A 83 0.81 3.32 -20.82
N TYR A 84 -0.47 3.57 -21.06
CA TYR A 84 -0.96 4.74 -21.78
C TYR A 84 -1.75 5.67 -20.84
N ASN A 85 -1.66 6.98 -21.09
CA ASN A 85 -2.50 7.96 -20.42
C ASN A 85 -3.93 7.99 -21.01
N LYS A 86 -4.79 8.82 -20.40
CA LYS A 86 -6.19 9.01 -20.85
C LYS A 86 -6.33 9.52 -22.28
N GLN A 87 -5.29 10.16 -22.80
CA GLN A 87 -5.23 10.70 -24.16
C GLN A 87 -4.60 9.72 -25.17
N GLY A 88 -4.24 8.51 -24.74
CA GLY A 88 -3.61 7.49 -25.58
C GLY A 88 -2.10 7.66 -25.78
N GLY A 89 -1.47 8.60 -25.09
CA GLY A 89 -0.01 8.78 -25.10
C GLY A 89 0.69 7.73 -24.26
N LEU A 90 1.80 7.17 -24.75
CA LEU A 90 2.65 6.24 -23.99
C LEU A 90 3.31 6.97 -22.82
N VAL A 91 3.10 6.48 -21.60
CA VAL A 91 3.68 7.02 -20.37
C VAL A 91 4.93 6.24 -19.95
N GLY A 92 4.94 4.94 -20.18
CA GLY A 92 6.05 4.05 -19.84
C GLY A 92 5.73 2.60 -20.12
N THR A 93 6.68 1.74 -19.74
CA THR A 93 6.54 0.27 -19.90
C THR A 93 6.93 -0.41 -18.59
N LEU A 94 6.15 -1.41 -18.17
CA LEU A 94 6.54 -2.31 -17.09
C LEU A 94 7.35 -3.46 -17.71
N ASP A 95 8.67 -3.34 -17.69
CA ASP A 95 9.61 -4.24 -18.38
C ASP A 95 10.63 -4.91 -17.44
N LYS A 96 10.73 -4.45 -16.19
CA LYS A 96 11.76 -4.89 -15.23
C LYS A 96 11.51 -6.27 -14.62
N ALA A 97 10.25 -6.71 -14.59
CA ALA A 97 9.88 -8.01 -14.07
C ALA A 97 8.56 -8.46 -14.70
N ALA A 98 8.34 -9.76 -14.76
CA ALA A 98 7.04 -10.31 -15.13
C ALA A 98 5.98 -9.92 -14.10
N MET A 99 4.74 -9.74 -14.56
CA MET A 99 3.60 -9.41 -13.71
C MET A 99 3.37 -10.52 -12.68
N PRO A 100 3.38 -10.22 -11.37
CA PRO A 100 3.10 -11.23 -10.35
C PRO A 100 1.63 -11.63 -10.33
N ASP A 101 1.36 -12.78 -9.73
CA ASP A 101 0.00 -13.21 -9.43
C ASP A 101 -0.45 -12.62 -8.10
N PHE A 102 -1.50 -11.82 -8.13
CA PHE A 102 -2.11 -11.18 -6.95
C PHE A 102 -3.37 -11.88 -6.46
N SER A 103 -3.73 -13.03 -7.03
CA SER A 103 -4.97 -13.74 -6.69
C SER A 103 -5.10 -14.11 -5.20
N ALA A 104 -3.96 -14.25 -4.50
CA ALA A 104 -3.91 -14.50 -3.06
C ALA A 104 -4.18 -13.25 -2.18
N VAL A 105 -4.33 -12.07 -2.77
CA VAL A 105 -4.72 -10.86 -2.04
C VAL A 105 -6.24 -10.79 -1.95
N ASP A 106 -6.76 -10.39 -0.78
CA ASP A 106 -8.19 -10.18 -0.58
C ASP A 106 -8.79 -9.27 -1.66
N SER A 107 -9.72 -9.81 -2.43
CA SER A 107 -10.30 -9.16 -3.61
C SER A 107 -11.37 -8.12 -3.26
N GLU A 108 -11.91 -8.12 -2.04
CA GLU A 108 -12.99 -7.23 -1.63
C GLU A 108 -12.48 -5.87 -1.15
N ILE A 109 -11.56 -5.86 -0.17
CA ILE A 109 -11.03 -4.63 0.43
C ILE A 109 -9.49 -4.58 0.52
N GLY A 110 -8.80 -5.60 0.03
CA GLY A 110 -7.34 -5.63 -0.04
C GLY A 110 -6.62 -5.57 1.32
N VAL A 111 -7.24 -6.09 2.38
CA VAL A 111 -6.71 -5.97 3.76
C VAL A 111 -5.84 -7.14 4.18
N ALA A 112 -5.88 -8.26 3.46
CA ALA A 112 -5.22 -9.49 3.85
C ALA A 112 -4.64 -10.23 2.65
N THR A 113 -3.68 -11.11 2.92
CA THR A 113 -3.07 -11.97 1.92
C THR A 113 -3.09 -13.42 2.41
N LEU A 114 -3.52 -14.34 1.56
CA LEU A 114 -3.51 -15.77 1.83
C LEU A 114 -2.06 -16.28 1.88
N ILE A 115 -1.64 -16.83 3.02
CA ILE A 115 -0.30 -17.36 3.26
C ILE A 115 -0.26 -18.87 3.47
N ASN A 116 -1.42 -19.46 3.69
CA ASN A 116 -1.66 -20.89 3.83
C ASN A 116 -3.12 -21.15 3.43
N PRO A 117 -3.51 -22.33 2.95
CA PRO A 117 -4.89 -22.58 2.52
C PRO A 117 -5.98 -22.19 3.53
N GLN A 118 -5.66 -22.04 4.81
CA GLN A 118 -6.62 -21.65 5.86
C GLN A 118 -6.17 -20.45 6.70
N TYR A 119 -5.03 -19.83 6.37
CA TYR A 119 -4.51 -18.69 7.13
C TYR A 119 -4.16 -17.52 6.22
N ILE A 120 -4.48 -16.33 6.71
CA ILE A 120 -4.14 -15.08 6.06
C ILE A 120 -3.17 -14.27 6.92
N ALA A 121 -2.42 -13.36 6.32
CA ALA A 121 -1.60 -12.37 6.99
C ALA A 121 -2.22 -11.00 6.84
N SER A 122 -2.29 -10.23 7.93
CA SER A 122 -2.75 -8.85 7.94
C SER A 122 -2.23 -8.10 9.15
N VAL A 123 -2.67 -6.86 9.35
CA VAL A 123 -2.30 -6.01 10.49
C VAL A 123 -3.47 -5.83 11.46
N LYS A 124 -3.18 -5.82 12.76
CA LYS A 124 -4.21 -5.77 13.82
C LYS A 124 -5.09 -4.51 13.75
N HIS A 125 -4.52 -3.37 13.36
CA HIS A 125 -5.30 -2.13 13.30
C HIS A 125 -6.39 -2.17 12.20
N ASN A 126 -6.31 -3.07 11.22
CA ASN A 126 -7.36 -3.35 10.23
C ASN A 126 -8.39 -4.37 10.72
N GLY A 127 -8.48 -4.64 12.01
CA GLY A 127 -9.26 -5.74 12.60
C GLY A 127 -10.78 -5.66 12.46
N GLY A 128 -11.32 -4.70 11.74
CA GLY A 128 -12.78 -4.54 11.54
C GLY A 128 -13.42 -5.51 10.54
N TYR A 129 -12.65 -6.13 9.65
CA TYR A 129 -13.16 -7.09 8.67
C TYR A 129 -13.54 -8.44 9.30
N THR A 130 -14.59 -9.07 8.83
CA THR A 130 -15.10 -10.36 9.35
C THR A 130 -14.96 -11.51 8.36
N ASN A 131 -14.69 -11.20 7.11
CA ASN A 131 -14.51 -12.14 6.02
C ASN A 131 -13.55 -11.59 4.99
N VAL A 132 -13.08 -12.45 4.08
CA VAL A 132 -12.23 -12.16 2.93
C VAL A 132 -12.68 -13.01 1.75
N SER A 133 -12.28 -12.61 0.54
CA SER A 133 -12.47 -13.33 -0.71
C SER A 133 -11.19 -13.30 -1.52
N PHE A 134 -10.99 -14.28 -2.42
CA PHE A 134 -9.77 -14.40 -3.22
C PHE A 134 -10.10 -14.66 -4.69
N GLY A 135 -9.12 -14.48 -5.56
CA GLY A 135 -9.26 -14.72 -6.99
C GLY A 135 -10.36 -13.85 -7.60
N ASP A 136 -11.41 -14.46 -8.12
CA ASP A 136 -12.58 -13.79 -8.72
C ASP A 136 -13.56 -13.19 -7.70
N GLY A 137 -13.38 -13.50 -6.40
CA GLY A 137 -14.23 -13.00 -5.32
C GLY A 137 -15.54 -13.74 -5.13
N GLU A 138 -15.78 -14.85 -5.85
CA GLU A 138 -17.03 -15.61 -5.76
C GLU A 138 -17.18 -16.33 -4.40
N ASN A 139 -16.07 -16.77 -3.82
CA ASN A 139 -16.06 -17.45 -2.53
C ASN A 139 -15.75 -16.50 -1.39
N ARG A 140 -16.58 -16.59 -0.32
CA ARG A 140 -16.37 -15.84 0.91
C ARG A 140 -15.90 -16.75 2.04
N TYR A 141 -14.91 -16.30 2.81
CA TYR A 141 -14.27 -17.00 3.91
C TYR A 141 -14.40 -16.18 5.19
N ASN A 142 -15.03 -16.75 6.21
CA ASN A 142 -15.23 -16.05 7.48
C ASN A 142 -14.00 -16.21 8.39
N ILE A 143 -13.71 -15.17 9.15
CA ILE A 143 -12.66 -15.19 10.17
C ILE A 143 -13.19 -15.87 11.42
N VAL A 144 -12.60 -16.99 11.82
CA VAL A 144 -13.00 -17.74 13.04
C VAL A 144 -12.02 -17.56 14.20
N ASP A 145 -10.82 -17.10 13.93
CA ASP A 145 -9.79 -16.80 14.94
C ASP A 145 -8.86 -15.71 14.39
N ARG A 146 -8.54 -14.72 15.21
CA ARG A 146 -7.68 -13.59 14.80
C ARG A 146 -6.19 -13.89 14.92
N ASN A 147 -5.76 -14.75 15.80
CA ASN A 147 -4.35 -15.06 16.07
C ASN A 147 -3.48 -13.80 16.17
N ASN A 148 -3.87 -12.86 17.03
CA ASN A 148 -3.20 -11.59 17.19
C ASN A 148 -1.82 -11.76 17.82
N ALA A 149 -0.76 -11.25 17.19
CA ALA A 149 0.56 -11.18 17.80
C ALA A 149 0.52 -10.30 19.06
N PRO A 150 1.13 -10.73 20.19
CA PRO A 150 1.03 -9.98 21.46
C PRO A 150 1.63 -8.57 21.38
N SER A 151 2.79 -8.41 20.75
CA SER A 151 3.61 -7.20 20.77
C SER A 151 3.75 -6.50 19.40
N LEU A 152 3.22 -7.09 18.34
CA LEU A 152 3.34 -6.57 16.98
C LEU A 152 1.96 -6.16 16.44
N ASP A 153 1.96 -5.20 15.53
CA ASP A 153 0.77 -4.85 14.74
C ASP A 153 0.57 -5.84 13.59
N PHE A 154 0.46 -7.10 13.96
CA PHE A 154 0.33 -8.25 13.05
C PHE A 154 -0.68 -9.25 13.58
N HIS A 155 -1.40 -9.89 12.69
CA HIS A 155 -2.20 -11.07 12.99
C HIS A 155 -2.21 -12.05 11.81
N ALA A 156 -2.47 -13.33 12.12
CA ALA A 156 -2.62 -14.40 11.14
C ALA A 156 -3.99 -15.08 11.30
N PRO A 157 -5.09 -14.43 10.91
CA PRO A 157 -6.43 -14.98 11.08
C PRO A 157 -6.61 -16.34 10.41
N ARG A 158 -7.36 -17.22 11.10
CA ARG A 158 -7.78 -18.51 10.57
C ARG A 158 -9.15 -18.37 9.91
N LEU A 159 -9.31 -18.98 8.75
CA LEU A 159 -10.54 -19.03 7.98
C LEU A 159 -11.41 -20.23 8.39
N ASP A 160 -12.73 -20.12 8.20
CA ASP A 160 -13.70 -21.17 8.51
C ASP A 160 -13.58 -22.41 7.61
N LYS A 161 -13.03 -22.25 6.41
CA LYS A 161 -12.82 -23.36 5.44
C LYS A 161 -11.52 -23.14 4.66
N LEU A 162 -11.06 -24.18 3.94
CA LEU A 162 -9.89 -24.12 3.10
C LEU A 162 -10.18 -23.32 1.82
N VAL A 163 -9.26 -22.46 1.44
CA VAL A 163 -9.23 -21.79 0.13
C VAL A 163 -8.62 -22.79 -0.87
N THR A 164 -9.31 -23.03 -1.96
CA THR A 164 -8.92 -24.03 -2.98
C THR A 164 -8.77 -23.46 -4.38
N GLU A 165 -9.34 -22.28 -4.64
CA GLU A 165 -9.36 -21.62 -5.96
C GLU A 165 -8.08 -20.85 -6.28
N VAL A 166 -7.29 -20.50 -5.25
CA VAL A 166 -6.02 -19.79 -5.44
C VAL A 166 -4.91 -20.42 -4.60
N ALA A 167 -3.68 -20.33 -5.08
CA ALA A 167 -2.51 -20.76 -4.32
C ALA A 167 -2.12 -19.70 -3.26
N PRO A 168 -1.77 -20.12 -2.03
CA PRO A 168 -1.22 -19.20 -1.05
C PRO A 168 0.08 -18.56 -1.52
N THR A 169 0.28 -17.29 -1.19
CA THR A 169 1.53 -16.60 -1.48
C THR A 169 2.66 -17.11 -0.58
N ALA A 170 3.85 -17.28 -1.14
CA ALA A 170 5.05 -17.59 -0.37
C ALA A 170 5.43 -16.40 0.53
N VAL A 171 5.66 -16.67 1.82
CA VAL A 171 6.23 -15.68 2.73
C VAL A 171 7.76 -15.74 2.69
N THR A 172 8.39 -14.59 2.85
CA THR A 172 9.84 -14.52 2.84
C THR A 172 10.46 -15.13 4.11
N ALA A 173 11.50 -15.94 3.93
CA ALA A 173 12.35 -16.39 5.04
C ALA A 173 13.40 -15.33 5.45
N GLN A 174 13.55 -14.25 4.69
CA GLN A 174 14.62 -13.25 4.88
C GLN A 174 14.11 -11.96 5.56
N GLY A 175 12.89 -11.93 6.07
CA GLY A 175 12.30 -10.73 6.67
C GLY A 175 13.06 -10.16 7.86
N ALA A 176 13.85 -10.97 8.56
CA ALA A 176 14.70 -10.56 9.67
C ALA A 176 16.16 -10.24 9.27
N VAL A 177 16.52 -10.42 8.00
CA VAL A 177 17.87 -10.14 7.49
C VAL A 177 17.94 -8.70 7.07
N ALA A 178 18.84 -7.93 7.68
CA ALA A 178 19.07 -6.54 7.29
C ALA A 178 19.48 -6.47 5.82
N ASP A 179 18.93 -5.49 5.10
CA ASP A 179 19.28 -5.17 3.71
C ASP A 179 19.02 -6.30 2.69
N ALA A 180 18.28 -7.37 3.07
CA ALA A 180 18.05 -8.56 2.22
C ALA A 180 17.45 -8.21 0.84
N TYR A 181 16.76 -7.08 0.72
CA TYR A 181 16.03 -6.68 -0.50
C TYR A 181 16.60 -5.42 -1.15
N LEU A 182 17.81 -4.96 -0.78
CA LEU A 182 18.44 -3.78 -1.36
C LEU A 182 19.16 -4.05 -2.66
N ASP A 183 19.41 -5.30 -3.01
CA ASP A 183 20.01 -5.69 -4.28
C ASP A 183 19.03 -5.42 -5.43
N LYS A 184 19.27 -4.35 -6.17
CA LYS A 184 18.41 -3.90 -7.27
C LYS A 184 18.51 -4.76 -8.53
N GLU A 185 19.56 -5.56 -8.68
CA GLU A 185 19.69 -6.51 -9.79
C GLU A 185 18.81 -7.73 -9.54
N ARG A 186 18.81 -8.20 -8.30
CA ARG A 186 17.98 -9.34 -7.88
C ARG A 186 16.52 -8.94 -7.64
N TYR A 187 16.28 -7.74 -7.09
CA TYR A 187 14.95 -7.24 -6.75
C TYR A 187 14.71 -5.88 -7.43
N PRO A 188 14.54 -5.85 -8.77
CA PRO A 188 14.47 -4.62 -9.53
C PRO A 188 13.19 -3.83 -9.29
N VAL A 189 12.15 -4.47 -8.77
CA VAL A 189 10.81 -3.90 -8.60
C VAL A 189 10.12 -4.49 -7.38
N PHE A 190 9.36 -3.67 -6.67
CA PHE A 190 8.42 -4.06 -5.62
C PHE A 190 7.04 -3.52 -5.93
N TYR A 191 6.04 -4.35 -5.73
CA TYR A 191 4.63 -3.95 -5.87
C TYR A 191 3.99 -3.85 -4.48
N ARG A 192 3.11 -2.88 -4.31
CA ARG A 192 2.29 -2.73 -3.12
C ARG A 192 0.84 -2.67 -3.54
N LEU A 193 0.05 -3.58 -2.99
CA LEU A 193 -1.40 -3.62 -3.17
C LEU A 193 -2.11 -3.17 -1.90
N GLY A 194 -3.30 -2.63 -2.06
CA GLY A 194 -4.16 -2.21 -0.98
C GLY A 194 -5.46 -1.62 -1.54
N SER A 195 -6.41 -1.29 -0.67
CA SER A 195 -7.74 -0.79 -1.05
C SER A 195 -7.72 0.53 -1.84
N GLY A 196 -6.63 1.28 -1.79
CA GLY A 196 -6.46 2.50 -2.60
C GLY A 196 -7.43 3.64 -2.27
N THR A 197 -8.00 3.68 -1.06
CA THR A 197 -8.91 4.73 -0.58
C THR A 197 -8.20 5.84 0.16
#